data_91770310b628ec0b4143b75282b88029
#
_entry.id   91770310b628ec0b4143b75282b88029
#
_cell.length_a   1.000
_cell.length_b   1.000
_cell.length_c   1.000
_cell.angle_alpha   90.00
_cell.angle_beta   90.00
_cell.angle_gamma   90.00
#
_symmetry.space_group_name_H-M   'P 1'
#
loop_
_entity.id
_entity.type
_entity.pdbx_description
1 polymer ?
#
loop_
_entity_poly.entity_id
_entity_poly.type
_entity_poly.pdbx_seq_one_letter_code
_entity_poly.pdbx_strand_id
1 'polypeptide(L)'
;MKLAIVGKGGSGKTTLSALLSRYLVSAGFPVLAIDADINQHLGRTLGMSKEAAQTLPPMGGEINRIKEYLRGDNARIPDNESMIKTTPPSLGSRFVKIVEENPLYDYFSRKVDGIRLMAVGHFNEEDLGVRCYHSKTGSVELLLNHMLDKEGEYALVDMTAGADSFASGLFTRFDVTFLVVEPTLKSVGVYEQYRQYARDYEVVIKVVGNKVESEEDKEFLRKHIGGDLVATISQSSFVKKTDKGEHVALSELEPENVEALKKIIATVDSQKKDWQKFYRQAIEFHVKNAKSWANASSGKDLVTQIDSRYNLAP
;
A
#
# COMPACT_ATOMS: atom_id res chain seq x y z
N MET A 1 3.00 -11.22 1.46
CA MET A 1 1.71 -10.62 1.88
C MET A 1 1.70 -9.15 1.53
N LYS A 2 0.57 -8.60 1.10
CA LYS A 2 0.39 -7.19 0.72
C LYS A 2 -0.44 -6.47 1.78
N LEU A 3 0.10 -5.39 2.34
CA LEU A 3 -0.49 -4.64 3.45
C LEU A 3 -0.74 -3.19 3.04
N ALA A 4 -1.89 -2.63 3.41
CA ALA A 4 -2.10 -1.18 3.35
C ALA A 4 -2.13 -0.61 4.77
N ILE A 5 -1.50 0.54 4.95
CA ILE A 5 -1.62 1.36 6.16
C ILE A 5 -2.39 2.61 5.77
N VAL A 6 -3.58 2.75 6.31
CA VAL A 6 -4.53 3.82 6.01
C VAL A 6 -4.98 4.53 7.29
N GLY A 7 -5.66 5.64 7.18
CA GLY A 7 -6.20 6.37 8.32
C GLY A 7 -6.26 7.87 8.08
N LYS A 8 -6.78 8.60 9.05
CA LYS A 8 -6.90 10.06 9.00
C LYS A 8 -5.52 10.74 8.89
N GLY A 9 -5.47 11.94 8.33
CA GLY A 9 -4.27 12.78 8.35
C GLY A 9 -3.77 12.99 9.78
N GLY A 10 -2.49 12.77 10.02
CA GLY A 10 -1.85 12.91 11.33
C GLY A 10 -2.08 11.73 12.30
N SER A 11 -2.78 10.67 11.91
CA SER A 11 -3.02 9.51 12.80
C SER A 11 -1.77 8.65 13.08
N GLY A 12 -0.66 8.85 12.35
CA GLY A 12 0.58 8.09 12.51
C GLY A 12 0.75 6.92 11.54
N LYS A 13 0.07 6.94 10.38
CA LYS A 13 0.23 5.94 9.31
C LYS A 13 1.68 5.69 8.93
N THR A 14 2.37 6.75 8.55
CA THR A 14 3.77 6.69 8.10
C THR A 14 4.71 6.20 9.20
N THR A 15 4.45 6.60 10.45
CA THR A 15 5.20 6.10 11.61
C THR A 15 4.99 4.59 11.78
N LEU A 16 3.74 4.11 11.72
CA LEU A 16 3.45 2.68 11.79
C LEU A 16 4.06 1.92 10.61
N SER A 17 3.98 2.47 9.39
CA SER A 17 4.60 1.91 8.19
C SER A 17 6.11 1.73 8.34
N ALA A 18 6.79 2.73 8.89
CA ALA A 18 8.23 2.67 9.15
C ALA A 18 8.57 1.66 10.26
N LEU A 19 7.83 1.66 11.36
CA LEU A 19 8.05 0.70 12.47
C LEU A 19 7.87 -0.74 12.03
N LEU A 20 6.78 -1.05 11.30
CA LEU A 20 6.52 -2.38 10.76
C LEU A 20 7.60 -2.81 9.77
N SER A 21 8.02 -1.93 8.86
CA SER A 21 9.07 -2.23 7.89
C SER A 21 10.40 -2.54 8.57
N ARG A 22 10.82 -1.74 9.56
CA ARG A 22 12.04 -1.98 10.33
C ARG A 22 11.96 -3.26 11.15
N TYR A 23 10.81 -3.51 11.79
CA TYR A 23 10.59 -4.72 12.57
C TYR A 23 10.70 -5.98 11.70
N LEU A 24 10.04 -6.01 10.55
CA LEU A 24 10.09 -7.14 9.61
C LEU A 24 11.52 -7.42 9.11
N VAL A 25 12.25 -6.37 8.71
CA VAL A 25 13.65 -6.53 8.28
C VAL A 25 14.54 -7.00 9.43
N SER A 26 14.36 -6.49 10.65
CA SER A 26 15.11 -6.96 11.83
C SER A 26 14.83 -8.42 12.18
N ALA A 27 13.65 -8.92 11.82
CA ALA A 27 13.27 -10.33 11.93
C ALA A 27 13.72 -11.19 10.73
N GLY A 28 14.44 -10.61 9.77
CA GLY A 28 15.01 -11.33 8.63
C GLY A 28 14.08 -11.45 7.41
N PHE A 29 12.95 -10.77 7.40
CA PHE A 29 12.00 -10.83 6.28
C PHE A 29 12.29 -9.77 5.21
N PRO A 30 12.16 -10.11 3.92
CA PRO A 30 12.24 -9.14 2.83
C PRO A 30 11.01 -8.23 2.83
N VAL A 31 11.27 -6.92 2.70
CA VAL A 31 10.23 -5.88 2.71
C VAL A 31 10.36 -4.97 1.50
N LEU A 32 9.27 -4.84 0.76
CA LEU A 32 9.03 -3.75 -0.17
C LEU A 32 8.09 -2.74 0.49
N ALA A 33 8.58 -1.55 0.78
CA ALA A 33 7.77 -0.43 1.25
C ALA A 33 7.48 0.52 0.09
N ILE A 34 6.23 0.95 -0.04
CA ILE A 34 5.81 1.91 -1.08
C ILE A 34 5.18 3.12 -0.39
N ASP A 35 5.78 4.29 -0.60
CA ASP A 35 5.21 5.56 -0.15
C ASP A 35 4.20 6.05 -1.19
N ALA A 36 2.92 5.88 -0.87
CA ALA A 36 1.79 6.29 -1.69
C ALA A 36 1.01 7.48 -1.07
N ASP A 37 1.59 8.15 -0.05
CA ASP A 37 1.03 9.39 0.50
C ASP A 37 1.48 10.58 -0.36
N ILE A 38 0.58 11.56 -0.51
CA ILE A 38 0.84 12.79 -1.27
C ILE A 38 2.03 13.59 -0.71
N ASN A 39 2.26 13.51 0.60
CA ASN A 39 3.31 14.26 1.28
C ASN A 39 4.67 13.53 1.30
N GLN A 40 4.68 12.23 1.02
CA GLN A 40 5.88 11.40 0.90
C GLN A 40 6.88 11.50 2.07
N HIS A 41 6.42 11.11 3.23
CA HIS A 41 7.24 11.17 4.44
C HIS A 41 7.95 9.85 4.79
N LEU A 42 7.57 8.72 4.18
CA LEU A 42 8.07 7.40 4.57
C LEU A 42 9.60 7.29 4.43
N GLY A 43 10.18 7.77 3.33
CA GLY A 43 11.63 7.76 3.15
C GLY A 43 12.37 8.53 4.26
N ARG A 44 11.86 9.70 4.63
CA ARG A 44 12.42 10.51 5.73
C ARG A 44 12.28 9.80 7.08
N THR A 45 11.12 9.22 7.35
CA THR A 45 10.85 8.47 8.59
C THR A 45 11.71 7.20 8.70
N LEU A 46 12.11 6.62 7.55
CA LEU A 46 13.07 5.52 7.48
C LEU A 46 14.54 5.98 7.58
N GLY A 47 14.81 7.29 7.70
CA GLY A 47 16.16 7.81 7.91
C GLY A 47 16.88 8.29 6.66
N MET A 48 16.23 8.37 5.50
CA MET A 48 16.84 9.00 4.32
C MET A 48 17.08 10.49 4.56
N SER A 49 18.16 11.03 3.99
CA SER A 49 18.32 12.49 3.90
C SER A 49 17.21 13.11 3.05
N LYS A 50 16.95 14.40 3.20
CA LYS A 50 15.96 15.10 2.39
C LYS A 50 16.28 14.98 0.90
N GLU A 51 17.54 15.18 0.55
CA GLU A 51 18.05 15.12 -0.82
C GLU A 51 17.87 13.70 -1.40
N ALA A 52 18.22 12.66 -0.65
CA ALA A 52 18.06 11.29 -1.08
C ALA A 52 16.59 10.92 -1.29
N ALA A 53 15.69 11.36 -0.40
CA ALA A 53 14.24 11.11 -0.55
C ALA A 53 13.67 11.81 -1.79
N GLN A 54 14.13 13.03 -2.11
CA GLN A 54 13.71 13.78 -3.29
C GLN A 54 14.24 13.21 -4.61
N THR A 55 15.28 12.38 -4.58
CA THR A 55 15.83 11.73 -5.78
C THR A 55 15.21 10.36 -6.08
N LEU A 56 14.24 9.91 -5.30
CA LEU A 56 13.46 8.70 -5.63
C LEU A 56 12.67 8.94 -6.92
N PRO A 57 12.87 8.11 -7.97
CA PRO A 57 12.08 8.26 -9.19
C PRO A 57 10.58 8.04 -8.92
N PRO A 58 9.72 8.96 -9.38
CA PRO A 58 8.29 8.92 -9.07
C PRO A 58 7.56 7.89 -9.93
N MET A 59 7.04 6.81 -9.34
CA MET A 59 6.28 5.77 -10.04
C MET A 59 5.10 6.35 -10.83
N GLY A 60 4.39 7.33 -10.24
CA GLY A 60 3.22 7.96 -10.86
C GLY A 60 3.57 8.85 -12.05
N GLY A 61 4.75 9.48 -12.04
CA GLY A 61 5.24 10.30 -13.16
C GLY A 61 5.73 9.46 -14.34
N GLU A 62 6.25 8.27 -14.05
CA GLU A 62 6.85 7.39 -15.06
C GLU A 62 6.12 6.05 -15.21
N ILE A 63 4.79 6.09 -15.08
CA ILE A 63 3.93 4.90 -15.16
C ILE A 63 4.12 4.11 -16.48
N ASN A 64 4.51 4.77 -17.57
CA ASN A 64 4.73 4.10 -18.85
C ASN A 64 5.89 3.08 -18.80
N ARG A 65 6.93 3.35 -18.01
CA ARG A 65 8.01 2.38 -17.76
C ARG A 65 7.50 1.14 -17.03
N ILE A 66 6.59 1.32 -16.07
CA ILE A 66 5.94 0.23 -15.35
C ILE A 66 5.06 -0.59 -16.31
N LYS A 67 4.24 0.09 -17.13
CA LYS A 67 3.38 -0.56 -18.12
C LYS A 67 4.19 -1.38 -19.12
N GLU A 68 5.27 -0.83 -19.66
CA GLU A 68 6.13 -1.51 -20.63
C GLU A 68 6.71 -2.80 -20.07
N TYR A 69 7.22 -2.75 -18.84
CA TYR A 69 7.75 -3.93 -18.18
C TYR A 69 6.65 -4.98 -17.93
N LEU A 70 5.53 -4.58 -17.32
CA LEU A 70 4.46 -5.50 -16.90
C LEU A 70 3.67 -6.08 -18.08
N ARG A 71 3.55 -5.30 -19.17
CA ARG A 71 2.95 -5.81 -20.42
C ARG A 71 3.66 -7.07 -20.90
N GLY A 72 4.98 -7.08 -20.88
CA GLY A 72 5.77 -8.20 -21.40
C GLY A 72 5.40 -8.54 -22.84
N ASP A 73 5.17 -9.81 -23.08
CA ASP A 73 4.78 -10.37 -24.39
C ASP A 73 3.26 -10.66 -24.48
N ASN A 74 2.46 -9.97 -23.65
CA ASN A 74 1.00 -10.13 -23.63
C ASN A 74 0.37 -9.66 -24.95
N ALA A 75 -0.03 -10.60 -25.80
CA ALA A 75 -0.60 -10.32 -27.11
C ALA A 75 -1.97 -9.58 -27.07
N ARG A 76 -2.65 -9.56 -25.91
CA ARG A 76 -3.92 -8.81 -25.73
C ARG A 76 -3.70 -7.34 -25.47
N ILE A 77 -2.46 -6.93 -25.17
CA ILE A 77 -2.07 -5.55 -24.89
C ILE A 77 -1.07 -5.11 -25.98
N PRO A 78 -1.53 -4.53 -27.07
CA PRO A 78 -0.68 -4.22 -28.22
C PRO A 78 0.40 -3.17 -27.92
N ASP A 79 0.08 -2.21 -27.05
CA ASP A 79 0.97 -1.10 -26.69
C ASP A 79 0.76 -0.66 -25.22
N ASN A 80 1.68 0.17 -24.73
CA ASN A 80 1.65 0.68 -23.34
C ASN A 80 0.46 1.64 -23.10
N GLU A 81 0.01 2.37 -24.13
CA GLU A 81 -1.09 3.33 -24.02
C GLU A 81 -2.42 2.62 -23.77
N SER A 82 -2.56 1.39 -24.31
CA SER A 82 -3.72 0.55 -24.10
C SER A 82 -3.81 -0.01 -22.69
N MET A 83 -2.73 0.08 -21.88
CA MET A 83 -2.70 -0.43 -20.50
C MET A 83 -3.15 0.64 -19.53
N ILE A 84 -4.18 0.38 -18.73
CA ILE A 84 -4.66 1.27 -17.66
C ILE A 84 -4.28 0.74 -16.28
N LYS A 85 -4.45 1.56 -15.24
CA LYS A 85 -4.09 1.21 -13.85
C LYS A 85 -4.71 -0.09 -13.34
N THR A 86 -5.87 -0.45 -13.85
CA THR A 86 -6.62 -1.65 -13.46
C THR A 86 -6.38 -2.86 -14.38
N THR A 87 -5.53 -2.74 -15.39
CA THR A 87 -5.26 -3.85 -16.32
C THR A 87 -4.77 -5.09 -15.54
N PRO A 88 -5.49 -6.22 -15.62
CA PRO A 88 -5.08 -7.45 -14.95
C PRO A 88 -3.96 -8.15 -15.74
N PRO A 89 -3.15 -8.98 -15.09
CA PRO A 89 -2.21 -9.84 -15.82
C PRO A 89 -2.94 -10.91 -16.64
N SER A 90 -2.30 -11.36 -17.72
CA SER A 90 -2.73 -12.51 -18.48
C SER A 90 -1.53 -13.22 -19.11
N LEU A 91 -1.75 -14.19 -19.99
CA LEU A 91 -0.67 -14.93 -20.64
C LEU A 91 0.29 -13.96 -21.36
N GLY A 92 1.58 -14.09 -21.07
CA GLY A 92 2.65 -13.23 -21.57
C GLY A 92 2.93 -11.98 -20.73
N SER A 93 2.09 -11.63 -19.74
CA SER A 93 2.40 -10.57 -18.80
C SER A 93 3.61 -10.92 -17.92
N ARG A 94 4.43 -9.93 -17.60
CA ARG A 94 5.50 -10.07 -16.61
C ARG A 94 4.99 -9.78 -15.22
N PHE A 95 5.60 -10.48 -14.26
CA PHE A 95 5.31 -10.30 -12.84
C PHE A 95 6.50 -9.71 -12.11
N VAL A 96 6.21 -9.07 -10.99
CA VAL A 96 7.20 -8.59 -10.02
C VAL A 96 7.11 -9.47 -8.78
N LYS A 97 8.25 -9.91 -8.26
CA LYS A 97 8.36 -10.63 -6.99
C LYS A 97 9.19 -9.82 -6.01
N ILE A 98 8.85 -9.86 -4.73
CA ILE A 98 9.45 -8.98 -3.72
C ILE A 98 10.96 -9.17 -3.60
N VAL A 99 11.44 -10.42 -3.72
CA VAL A 99 12.86 -10.78 -3.54
C VAL A 99 13.68 -10.78 -4.83
N GLU A 100 13.04 -10.86 -5.99
CA GLU A 100 13.75 -10.93 -7.27
C GLU A 100 14.10 -9.54 -7.77
N GLU A 101 15.37 -9.33 -8.12
CA GLU A 101 15.80 -8.09 -8.78
C GLU A 101 15.20 -8.01 -10.18
N ASN A 102 14.82 -6.83 -10.58
CA ASN A 102 14.18 -6.57 -11.87
C ASN A 102 14.37 -5.10 -12.26
N PRO A 103 14.23 -4.75 -13.56
CA PRO A 103 14.44 -3.38 -14.05
C PRO A 103 13.58 -2.30 -13.36
N LEU A 104 12.39 -2.66 -12.82
CA LEU A 104 11.57 -1.70 -12.08
C LEU A 104 12.21 -1.38 -10.72
N TYR A 105 12.74 -2.37 -10.02
CA TYR A 105 13.42 -2.13 -8.74
C TYR A 105 14.74 -1.39 -8.93
N ASP A 106 15.50 -1.73 -9.96
CA ASP A 106 16.76 -1.03 -10.27
C ASP A 106 16.52 0.46 -10.49
N TYR A 107 15.42 0.80 -11.15
CA TYR A 107 15.08 2.19 -11.45
C TYR A 107 14.39 2.89 -10.29
N PHE A 108 13.25 2.35 -9.81
CA PHE A 108 12.35 3.03 -8.89
C PHE A 108 12.70 2.88 -7.42
N SER A 109 13.53 1.89 -7.02
CA SER A 109 13.76 1.65 -5.61
C SER A 109 15.10 2.16 -5.10
N ARG A 110 15.13 2.38 -3.77
CA ARG A 110 16.38 2.55 -3.00
C ARG A 110 16.30 1.65 -1.77
N LYS A 111 17.45 1.13 -1.35
CA LYS A 111 17.55 0.35 -0.11
C LYS A 111 17.84 1.28 1.06
N VAL A 112 17.02 1.21 2.10
CA VAL A 112 17.17 1.97 3.36
C VAL A 112 17.04 0.99 4.51
N ASP A 113 18.07 0.81 5.31
CA ASP A 113 18.10 -0.13 6.44
C ASP A 113 17.60 -1.55 6.09
N GLY A 114 17.97 -2.05 4.89
CA GLY A 114 17.52 -3.35 4.39
C GLY A 114 16.12 -3.36 3.76
N ILE A 115 15.36 -2.27 3.87
CA ILE A 115 14.04 -2.09 3.29
C ILE A 115 14.21 -1.61 1.84
N ARG A 116 13.52 -2.24 0.89
CA ARG A 116 13.38 -1.73 -0.46
C ARG A 116 12.25 -0.70 -0.49
N LEU A 117 12.59 0.56 -0.71
CA LEU A 117 11.64 1.67 -0.74
C LEU A 117 11.39 2.15 -2.18
N MET A 118 10.11 2.31 -2.53
CA MET A 118 9.63 2.99 -3.74
C MET A 118 8.67 4.11 -3.35
N ALA A 119 8.46 5.08 -4.25
CA ALA A 119 7.56 6.20 -4.00
C ALA A 119 6.71 6.55 -5.22
N VAL A 120 5.46 6.93 -4.97
CA VAL A 120 4.53 7.34 -6.04
C VAL A 120 4.96 8.67 -6.67
N GLY A 121 5.56 9.55 -5.91
CA GLY A 121 6.00 10.88 -6.33
C GLY A 121 5.12 11.99 -5.78
N HIS A 122 5.72 13.16 -5.54
CA HIS A 122 5.00 14.36 -5.08
C HIS A 122 4.08 14.92 -6.17
N PHE A 123 3.18 15.81 -5.77
CA PHE A 123 2.60 16.76 -6.71
C PHE A 123 3.68 17.71 -7.24
N ASN A 124 3.76 17.84 -8.54
CA ASN A 124 4.58 18.84 -9.21
C ASN A 124 3.73 20.07 -9.56
N GLU A 125 4.35 21.21 -9.87
CA GLU A 125 3.64 22.41 -10.30
C GLU A 125 2.76 22.15 -11.52
N GLU A 126 3.20 21.29 -12.44
CA GLU A 126 2.46 20.87 -13.63
C GLU A 126 1.20 20.04 -13.33
N ASP A 127 1.12 19.44 -12.14
CA ASP A 127 -0.05 18.66 -11.72
C ASP A 127 -1.14 19.54 -11.10
N LEU A 128 -0.78 20.76 -10.64
CA LEU A 128 -1.68 21.65 -9.93
C LEU A 128 -2.85 22.10 -10.82
N GLY A 129 -4.07 21.75 -10.40
CA GLY A 129 -5.29 22.08 -11.14
C GLY A 129 -5.55 21.23 -12.38
N VAL A 130 -4.66 20.30 -12.75
CA VAL A 130 -4.77 19.48 -13.97
C VAL A 130 -4.95 17.99 -13.67
N ARG A 131 -4.25 17.47 -12.65
CA ARG A 131 -4.28 16.02 -12.33
C ARG A 131 -4.71 15.77 -10.89
N CYS A 132 -5.50 14.72 -10.71
CA CYS A 132 -5.81 14.21 -9.39
C CYS A 132 -4.70 13.27 -8.90
N TYR A 133 -4.37 13.29 -7.60
CA TYR A 133 -3.36 12.40 -7.02
C TYR A 133 -3.69 10.91 -7.23
N HIS A 134 -4.95 10.55 -7.31
CA HIS A 134 -5.40 9.20 -7.63
C HIS A 134 -4.90 8.68 -8.99
N SER A 135 -4.56 9.56 -9.93
CA SER A 135 -3.94 9.15 -11.19
C SER A 135 -2.52 8.61 -10.96
N LYS A 136 -1.79 9.17 -10.00
CA LYS A 136 -0.43 8.75 -9.62
C LYS A 136 -0.43 7.43 -8.85
N THR A 137 -1.37 7.25 -7.92
CA THR A 137 -1.52 5.99 -7.16
C THR A 137 -1.94 4.81 -8.04
N GLY A 138 -2.44 5.07 -9.25
CA GLY A 138 -2.68 4.04 -10.27
C GLY A 138 -1.44 3.23 -10.64
N SER A 139 -0.24 3.79 -10.49
CA SER A 139 1.02 3.06 -10.67
C SER A 139 1.19 1.94 -9.64
N VAL A 140 0.78 2.18 -8.39
CA VAL A 140 0.78 1.17 -7.32
C VAL A 140 -0.26 0.09 -7.60
N GLU A 141 -1.48 0.47 -8.00
CA GLU A 141 -2.53 -0.49 -8.34
C GLU A 141 -2.08 -1.44 -9.45
N LEU A 142 -1.50 -0.89 -10.52
CA LEU A 142 -0.99 -1.67 -11.63
C LEU A 142 0.17 -2.60 -11.21
N LEU A 143 1.11 -2.10 -10.40
CA LEU A 143 2.21 -2.90 -9.85
C LEU A 143 1.68 -4.06 -9.00
N LEU A 144 0.74 -3.78 -8.08
CA LEU A 144 0.19 -4.81 -7.19
C LEU A 144 -0.69 -5.83 -7.93
N ASN A 145 -1.34 -5.47 -9.04
CA ASN A 145 -2.04 -6.41 -9.91
C ASN A 145 -1.10 -7.47 -10.50
N HIS A 146 0.16 -7.09 -10.73
CA HIS A 146 1.20 -7.95 -11.33
C HIS A 146 2.24 -8.40 -10.31
N MET A 147 1.97 -8.29 -9.03
CA MET A 147 2.92 -8.68 -7.98
C MET A 147 2.57 -10.04 -7.41
N LEU A 148 3.54 -10.96 -7.46
CA LEU A 148 3.51 -12.23 -6.78
C LEU A 148 4.34 -12.14 -5.50
N ASP A 149 3.75 -12.53 -4.40
CA ASP A 149 4.38 -12.59 -3.08
C ASP A 149 4.19 -13.98 -2.47
N LYS A 150 5.16 -14.42 -1.69
CA LYS A 150 5.15 -15.70 -0.97
C LYS A 150 4.96 -15.45 0.53
N GLU A 151 4.75 -16.53 1.26
CA GLU A 151 4.79 -16.51 2.72
C GLU A 151 6.16 -16.00 3.20
N GLY A 152 6.14 -15.11 4.20
CA GLY A 152 7.36 -14.45 4.69
C GLY A 152 7.87 -13.31 3.82
N GLU A 153 7.19 -12.93 2.74
CA GLU A 153 7.50 -11.76 1.92
C GLU A 153 6.44 -10.68 2.13
N TYR A 154 6.85 -9.41 2.33
CA TYR A 154 5.92 -8.34 2.67
C TYR A 154 6.05 -7.14 1.72
N ALA A 155 4.92 -6.76 1.10
CA ALA A 155 4.75 -5.48 0.43
C ALA A 155 3.86 -4.58 1.28
N LEU A 156 4.40 -3.50 1.80
CA LEU A 156 3.72 -2.54 2.66
C LEU A 156 3.51 -1.23 1.90
N VAL A 157 2.28 -0.73 1.87
CA VAL A 157 1.92 0.53 1.22
C VAL A 157 1.43 1.53 2.25
N ASP A 158 2.17 2.63 2.40
CA ASP A 158 1.76 3.80 3.20
C ASP A 158 0.83 4.66 2.36
N MET A 159 -0.46 4.63 2.66
CA MET A 159 -1.50 5.23 1.84
C MET A 159 -1.80 6.68 2.23
N THR A 160 -2.29 7.45 1.28
CA THR A 160 -2.83 8.79 1.55
C THR A 160 -3.96 8.76 2.58
N ALA A 161 -4.23 9.92 3.18
CA ALA A 161 -5.23 10.03 4.24
C ALA A 161 -6.67 9.92 3.71
N GLY A 162 -7.56 9.40 4.57
CA GLY A 162 -8.99 9.36 4.29
C GLY A 162 -9.42 8.17 3.43
N ALA A 163 -10.64 8.26 2.88
CA ALA A 163 -11.26 7.21 2.07
C ALA A 163 -10.84 7.25 0.59
N ASP A 164 -9.84 8.04 0.24
CA ASP A 164 -9.39 8.24 -1.14
C ASP A 164 -8.89 6.95 -1.81
N SER A 165 -8.42 5.97 -1.00
CA SER A 165 -8.04 4.64 -1.50
C SER A 165 -9.18 3.91 -2.22
N PHE A 166 -10.45 4.25 -1.91
CA PHE A 166 -11.63 3.68 -2.56
C PHE A 166 -11.97 4.33 -3.93
N ALA A 167 -11.28 5.40 -4.30
CA ALA A 167 -11.46 6.02 -5.62
C ALA A 167 -10.95 5.17 -6.79
N SER A 168 -10.31 4.04 -6.50
CA SER A 168 -9.82 3.07 -7.48
C SER A 168 -9.95 1.64 -6.94
N GLY A 169 -9.60 0.62 -7.73
CA GLY A 169 -9.56 -0.78 -7.31
C GLY A 169 -8.42 -1.10 -6.32
N LEU A 170 -7.53 -0.15 -6.04
CA LEU A 170 -6.34 -0.34 -5.21
C LEU A 170 -6.67 -0.92 -3.82
N PHE A 171 -7.77 -0.50 -3.18
CA PHE A 171 -8.16 -0.99 -1.85
C PHE A 171 -8.43 -2.50 -1.81
N THR A 172 -8.68 -3.15 -2.93
CA THR A 172 -8.87 -4.60 -3.04
C THR A 172 -7.57 -5.37 -3.29
N ARG A 173 -6.44 -4.68 -3.39
CA ARG A 173 -5.13 -5.30 -3.72
C ARG A 173 -4.36 -5.77 -2.50
N PHE A 174 -4.93 -5.67 -1.31
CA PHE A 174 -4.27 -6.00 -0.04
C PHE A 174 -4.85 -7.25 0.61
N ASP A 175 -3.99 -8.02 1.26
CA ASP A 175 -4.40 -9.15 2.09
C ASP A 175 -5.02 -8.64 3.38
N VAL A 176 -4.46 -7.54 3.93
CA VAL A 176 -5.00 -6.82 5.11
C VAL A 176 -4.82 -5.32 4.92
N THR A 177 -5.85 -4.56 5.24
CA THR A 177 -5.79 -3.11 5.38
C THR A 177 -5.84 -2.76 6.86
N PHE A 178 -4.78 -2.14 7.37
CA PHE A 178 -4.73 -1.62 8.74
C PHE A 178 -5.13 -0.16 8.77
N LEU A 179 -6.18 0.13 9.49
CA LEU A 179 -6.61 1.50 9.74
C LEU A 179 -6.00 1.99 11.06
N VAL A 180 -5.22 3.07 10.99
CA VAL A 180 -4.63 3.71 12.17
C VAL A 180 -5.62 4.70 12.76
N VAL A 181 -6.08 4.41 13.98
CA VAL A 181 -7.16 5.14 14.67
C VAL A 181 -6.65 5.71 16.00
N GLU A 182 -6.81 7.02 16.17
CA GLU A 182 -6.61 7.68 17.46
C GLU A 182 -7.85 7.46 18.35
N PRO A 183 -7.74 7.54 19.71
CA PRO A 183 -8.88 7.39 20.62
C PRO A 183 -9.80 8.61 20.58
N THR A 184 -10.39 8.91 19.42
CA THR A 184 -11.31 10.03 19.19
C THR A 184 -12.47 9.61 18.27
N LEU A 185 -13.67 10.15 18.53
CA LEU A 185 -14.84 9.88 17.67
C LEU A 185 -14.58 10.23 16.19
N LYS A 186 -13.82 11.29 15.94
CA LYS A 186 -13.48 11.68 14.56
C LYS A 186 -12.63 10.63 13.85
N SER A 187 -11.73 9.96 14.55
CA SER A 187 -10.90 8.90 13.98
C SER A 187 -11.68 7.58 13.83
N VAL A 188 -12.56 7.29 14.79
CA VAL A 188 -13.49 6.15 14.72
C VAL A 188 -14.45 6.29 13.52
N GLY A 189 -14.96 7.49 13.25
CA GLY A 189 -15.83 7.74 12.09
C GLY A 189 -15.17 7.42 10.75
N VAL A 190 -13.85 7.56 10.61
CA VAL A 190 -13.12 7.11 9.41
C VAL A 190 -13.14 5.60 9.29
N TYR A 191 -13.00 4.87 10.41
CA TYR A 191 -13.10 3.40 10.40
C TYR A 191 -14.51 2.93 9.99
N GLU A 192 -15.56 3.56 10.50
CA GLU A 192 -16.94 3.23 10.13
C GLU A 192 -17.19 3.45 8.63
N GLN A 193 -16.66 4.56 8.09
CA GLN A 193 -16.73 4.86 6.66
C GLN A 193 -16.00 3.80 5.81
N TYR A 194 -14.79 3.40 6.25
CA TYR A 194 -14.03 2.32 5.58
C TYR A 194 -14.81 1.02 5.56
N ARG A 195 -15.38 0.60 6.69
CA ARG A 195 -16.20 -0.60 6.76
C ARG A 195 -17.41 -0.54 5.83
N GLN A 196 -18.06 0.62 5.76
CA GLN A 196 -19.20 0.81 4.88
C GLN A 196 -18.82 0.63 3.40
N TYR A 197 -17.73 1.26 2.96
CA TYR A 197 -17.29 1.18 1.57
C TYR A 197 -16.74 -0.20 1.19
N ALA A 198 -16.12 -0.89 2.12
CA ALA A 198 -15.53 -2.21 1.90
C ALA A 198 -16.55 -3.36 1.97
N ARG A 199 -17.79 -3.10 2.40
CA ARG A 199 -18.81 -4.14 2.74
C ARG A 199 -18.96 -5.21 1.65
N ASP A 200 -18.97 -4.79 0.38
CA ASP A 200 -19.30 -5.66 -0.74
C ASP A 200 -18.06 -6.25 -1.44
N TYR A 201 -16.86 -6.03 -0.89
CA TYR A 201 -15.60 -6.34 -1.60
C TYR A 201 -14.69 -7.34 -0.90
N GLU A 202 -15.17 -8.10 0.05
CA GLU A 202 -14.36 -9.13 0.75
C GLU A 202 -12.98 -8.62 1.23
N VAL A 203 -12.89 -7.35 1.64
CA VAL A 203 -11.65 -6.73 2.12
C VAL A 203 -11.49 -6.96 3.61
N VAL A 204 -10.31 -7.41 4.03
CA VAL A 204 -9.99 -7.57 5.45
C VAL A 204 -9.50 -6.22 6.00
N ILE A 205 -10.31 -5.61 6.86
CA ILE A 205 -9.98 -4.38 7.58
C ILE A 205 -9.68 -4.72 9.03
N LYS A 206 -8.55 -4.26 9.52
CA LYS A 206 -8.14 -4.34 10.92
C LYS A 206 -7.73 -2.96 11.42
N VAL A 207 -7.78 -2.75 12.72
CA VAL A 207 -7.49 -1.46 13.35
C VAL A 207 -6.28 -1.57 14.25
N VAL A 208 -5.42 -0.56 14.14
CA VAL A 208 -4.34 -0.30 15.10
C VAL A 208 -4.65 1.03 15.79
N GLY A 209 -4.89 0.97 17.09
CA GLY A 209 -5.00 2.17 17.92
C GLY A 209 -3.63 2.85 18.03
N ASN A 210 -3.57 4.15 17.84
CA ASN A 210 -2.32 4.89 17.96
C ASN A 210 -2.48 6.11 18.88
N LYS A 211 -1.36 6.59 19.42
CA LYS A 211 -1.33 7.68 20.40
C LYS A 211 -2.17 7.37 21.65
N VAL A 212 -2.14 6.14 22.08
CA VAL A 212 -2.82 5.68 23.28
C VAL A 212 -1.99 6.04 24.49
N GLU A 213 -2.56 6.79 25.44
CA GLU A 213 -1.86 7.31 26.60
C GLU A 213 -2.33 6.67 27.91
N SER A 214 -3.54 6.10 27.91
CA SER A 214 -4.19 5.58 29.12
C SER A 214 -4.95 4.28 28.86
N GLU A 215 -5.37 3.60 29.94
CA GLU A 215 -6.26 2.46 29.83
C GLU A 215 -7.67 2.87 29.38
N GLU A 216 -8.09 4.09 29.73
CA GLU A 216 -9.36 4.69 29.26
C GLU A 216 -9.38 4.83 27.74
N ASP A 217 -8.28 5.23 27.12
CA ASP A 217 -8.14 5.27 25.66
C ASP A 217 -8.31 3.88 25.01
N LYS A 218 -7.71 2.86 25.65
CA LYS A 218 -7.85 1.48 25.16
C LYS A 218 -9.29 0.98 25.28
N GLU A 219 -9.96 1.30 26.38
CA GLU A 219 -11.37 0.94 26.57
C GLU A 219 -12.27 1.67 25.57
N PHE A 220 -12.00 2.95 25.29
CA PHE A 220 -12.69 3.71 24.26
C PHE A 220 -12.57 3.03 22.90
N LEU A 221 -11.35 2.66 22.50
CA LEU A 221 -11.11 1.96 21.22
C LEU A 221 -11.78 0.59 21.20
N ARG A 222 -11.67 -0.22 22.26
CA ARG A 222 -12.33 -1.53 22.36
C ARG A 222 -13.85 -1.41 22.20
N LYS A 223 -14.46 -0.41 22.82
CA LYS A 223 -15.89 -0.15 22.77
C LYS A 223 -16.38 0.20 21.36
N HIS A 224 -15.64 1.02 20.60
CA HIS A 224 -16.09 1.52 19.30
C HIS A 224 -15.64 0.66 18.12
N ILE A 225 -14.51 -0.04 18.25
CA ILE A 225 -13.92 -0.86 17.18
C ILE A 225 -14.27 -2.34 17.33
N GLY A 226 -14.33 -2.83 18.57
CA GLY A 226 -14.63 -4.24 18.83
C GLY A 226 -13.53 -5.19 18.37
N GLY A 227 -13.92 -6.30 17.75
CA GLY A 227 -13.01 -7.39 17.34
C GLY A 227 -12.05 -7.06 16.18
N ASP A 228 -12.18 -5.90 15.56
CA ASP A 228 -11.24 -5.47 14.53
C ASP A 228 -10.00 -4.76 15.12
N LEU A 229 -10.02 -4.38 16.41
CA LEU A 229 -8.87 -3.81 17.10
C LEU A 229 -7.82 -4.89 17.37
N VAL A 230 -6.70 -4.84 16.67
CA VAL A 230 -5.60 -5.84 16.78
C VAL A 230 -4.62 -5.48 17.88
N ALA A 231 -4.21 -4.22 17.90
CA ALA A 231 -3.18 -3.72 18.80
C ALA A 231 -3.34 -2.23 19.06
N THR A 232 -2.65 -1.75 20.09
CA THR A 232 -2.53 -0.31 20.38
C THR A 232 -1.05 0.05 20.48
N ILE A 233 -0.67 1.17 19.85
CA ILE A 233 0.66 1.78 19.93
C ILE A 233 0.55 2.95 20.92
N SER A 234 1.38 2.89 21.95
CA SER A 234 1.51 3.97 22.94
C SER A 234 2.41 5.08 22.41
N GLN A 235 2.36 6.25 23.05
CA GLN A 235 3.34 7.29 22.80
C GLN A 235 4.76 6.75 22.98
N SER A 236 5.65 7.08 22.05
CA SER A 236 6.98 6.49 21.97
C SER A 236 8.06 7.57 22.05
N SER A 237 9.01 7.39 22.95
CA SER A 237 10.23 8.20 23.00
C SER A 237 11.14 7.89 21.81
N PHE A 238 11.15 6.64 21.36
CA PHE A 238 11.83 6.21 20.14
C PHE A 238 11.33 6.98 18.92
N VAL A 239 10.00 7.04 18.73
CA VAL A 239 9.39 7.78 17.61
C VAL A 239 9.71 9.26 17.70
N LYS A 240 9.61 9.88 18.89
CA LYS A 240 9.95 11.30 19.08
C LYS A 240 11.40 11.64 18.72
N LYS A 241 12.35 10.74 19.02
CA LYS A 241 13.75 10.91 18.64
C LYS A 241 13.94 10.77 17.12
N THR A 242 13.35 9.71 16.51
CA THR A 242 13.46 9.50 15.06
C THR A 242 12.82 10.62 14.25
N ASP A 243 11.69 11.17 14.68
CA ASP A 243 11.03 12.31 14.03
C ASP A 243 11.89 13.60 14.10
N LYS A 244 12.79 13.71 15.08
CA LYS A 244 13.79 14.79 15.17
C LYS A 244 15.04 14.52 14.32
N GLY A 245 15.10 13.37 13.63
CA GLY A 245 16.22 12.98 12.79
C GLY A 245 17.35 12.27 13.55
N GLU A 246 17.13 11.85 14.80
CA GLU A 246 18.10 11.05 15.53
C GLU A 246 18.09 9.61 15.00
N HIS A 247 19.29 9.04 14.83
CA HIS A 247 19.43 7.63 14.44
C HIS A 247 19.37 6.75 15.70
N VAL A 248 18.22 6.09 15.90
CA VAL A 248 17.95 5.27 17.07
C VAL A 248 17.78 3.83 16.66
N ALA A 249 18.44 2.91 17.36
CA ALA A 249 18.31 1.48 17.10
C ALA A 249 16.90 0.97 17.46
N LEU A 250 16.34 0.07 16.65
CA LEU A 250 14.98 -0.48 16.89
C LEU A 250 14.86 -1.18 18.26
N SER A 251 15.97 -1.66 18.82
CA SER A 251 16.02 -2.25 20.16
C SER A 251 15.67 -1.27 21.29
N GLU A 252 15.64 0.04 21.01
CA GLU A 252 15.22 1.07 21.97
C GLU A 252 13.69 1.34 21.91
N LEU A 253 12.97 0.69 20.98
CA LEU A 253 11.50 0.78 20.95
C LEU A 253 10.92 0.14 22.21
N GLU A 254 9.94 0.79 22.80
CA GLU A 254 9.27 0.33 24.02
C GLU A 254 8.73 -1.10 23.86
N PRO A 255 8.91 -1.99 24.87
CA PRO A 255 8.51 -3.40 24.77
C PRO A 255 7.04 -3.61 24.41
N GLU A 256 6.13 -2.78 24.93
CA GLU A 256 4.71 -2.83 24.61
C GLU A 256 4.44 -2.52 23.12
N ASN A 257 5.19 -1.58 22.53
CA ASN A 257 5.08 -1.26 21.11
C ASN A 257 5.66 -2.38 20.24
N VAL A 258 6.74 -3.04 20.68
CA VAL A 258 7.26 -4.25 20.01
C VAL A 258 6.20 -5.38 20.01
N GLU A 259 5.54 -5.62 21.14
CA GLU A 259 4.47 -6.62 21.22
C GLU A 259 3.26 -6.25 20.34
N ALA A 260 2.95 -4.98 20.20
CA ALA A 260 1.93 -4.51 19.27
C ALA A 260 2.31 -4.83 17.80
N LEU A 261 3.57 -4.59 17.40
CA LEU A 261 4.05 -4.94 16.06
C LEU A 261 3.97 -6.45 15.80
N LYS A 262 4.34 -7.28 16.77
CA LYS A 262 4.20 -8.74 16.68
C LYS A 262 2.75 -9.17 16.43
N LYS A 263 1.79 -8.60 17.17
CA LYS A 263 0.35 -8.90 16.98
C LYS A 263 -0.15 -8.48 15.60
N ILE A 264 0.31 -7.34 15.09
CA ILE A 264 -0.03 -6.87 13.75
C ILE A 264 0.47 -7.87 12.70
N ILE A 265 1.74 -8.29 12.79
CA ILE A 265 2.32 -9.25 11.84
C ILE A 265 1.65 -10.63 11.97
N ALA A 266 1.40 -11.13 13.18
CA ALA A 266 0.66 -12.37 13.37
C ALA A 266 -0.74 -12.33 12.75
N THR A 267 -1.40 -11.15 12.77
CA THR A 267 -2.69 -10.96 12.09
C THR A 267 -2.54 -11.05 10.57
N VAL A 268 -1.46 -10.53 10.00
CA VAL A 268 -1.16 -10.64 8.57
C VAL A 268 -0.91 -12.10 8.20
N ASP A 269 -0.05 -12.79 8.95
CA ASP A 269 0.36 -14.17 8.67
C ASP A 269 -0.78 -15.18 8.86
N SER A 270 -1.79 -14.82 9.64
CA SER A 270 -3.02 -15.61 9.78
C SER A 270 -3.93 -15.57 8.54
N GLN A 271 -3.72 -14.62 7.63
CA GLN A 271 -4.52 -14.52 6.42
C GLN A 271 -4.07 -15.55 5.39
N LYS A 272 -5.04 -16.21 4.77
CA LYS A 272 -4.78 -17.12 3.63
C LYS A 272 -4.81 -16.32 2.34
N LYS A 273 -3.75 -16.47 1.55
CA LYS A 273 -3.67 -15.85 0.23
C LYS A 273 -4.70 -16.47 -0.72
N ASP A 274 -5.60 -15.65 -1.25
CA ASP A 274 -6.60 -16.05 -2.23
C ASP A 274 -6.34 -15.36 -3.57
N TRP A 275 -5.51 -16.00 -4.40
CA TRP A 275 -5.14 -15.50 -5.72
C TRP A 275 -6.33 -15.41 -6.67
N GLN A 276 -7.31 -16.31 -6.55
CA GLN A 276 -8.51 -16.28 -7.38
C GLN A 276 -9.39 -15.09 -7.07
N LYS A 277 -9.57 -14.76 -5.78
CA LYS A 277 -10.25 -13.54 -5.36
C LYS A 277 -9.55 -12.30 -5.89
N PHE A 278 -8.22 -12.20 -5.71
CA PHE A 278 -7.43 -11.08 -6.22
C PHE A 278 -7.60 -10.90 -7.74
N TYR A 279 -7.55 -11.98 -8.49
CA TYR A 279 -7.69 -11.92 -9.95
C TYR A 279 -9.12 -11.54 -10.36
N ARG A 280 -10.15 -12.15 -9.75
CA ARG A 280 -11.57 -11.81 -9.98
C ARG A 280 -11.83 -10.32 -9.74
N GLN A 281 -11.35 -9.77 -8.63
CA GLN A 281 -11.48 -8.34 -8.32
C GLN A 281 -10.70 -7.45 -9.29
N ALA A 282 -9.51 -7.86 -9.75
CA ALA A 282 -8.77 -7.12 -10.77
C ALA A 282 -9.58 -7.02 -12.07
N ILE A 283 -10.19 -8.13 -12.52
CA ILE A 283 -11.08 -8.15 -13.68
C ILE A 283 -12.28 -7.24 -13.48
N GLU A 284 -12.97 -7.34 -12.33
CA GLU A 284 -14.14 -6.53 -12.00
C GLU A 284 -13.83 -5.03 -12.12
N PHE A 285 -12.76 -4.56 -11.47
CA PHE A 285 -12.36 -3.16 -11.53
C PHE A 285 -11.85 -2.75 -12.90
N HIS A 286 -11.21 -3.64 -13.66
CA HIS A 286 -10.82 -3.35 -15.03
C HIS A 286 -12.04 -3.14 -15.93
N VAL A 287 -13.03 -4.04 -15.89
CA VAL A 287 -14.28 -3.90 -16.64
C VAL A 287 -15.00 -2.60 -16.28
N LYS A 288 -15.09 -2.30 -14.97
CA LYS A 288 -15.73 -1.08 -14.47
C LYS A 288 -15.02 0.18 -15.00
N ASN A 289 -13.70 0.25 -14.96
CA ASN A 289 -12.94 1.39 -15.47
C ASN A 289 -12.98 1.47 -17.01
N ALA A 290 -12.83 0.34 -17.71
CA ALA A 290 -12.92 0.28 -19.16
C ALA A 290 -14.25 0.88 -19.65
N LYS A 291 -15.37 0.42 -19.11
CA LYS A 291 -16.70 0.87 -19.51
C LYS A 291 -17.05 2.28 -19.08
N SER A 292 -16.55 2.75 -17.92
CA SER A 292 -16.93 4.06 -17.38
C SER A 292 -16.20 5.21 -18.05
N TRP A 293 -14.95 5.03 -18.50
CA TRP A 293 -14.15 6.13 -19.06
C TRP A 293 -13.06 5.69 -20.05
N ALA A 294 -12.40 4.55 -19.83
CA ALA A 294 -11.16 4.27 -20.53
C ALA A 294 -11.36 3.85 -21.99
N ASN A 295 -12.45 3.14 -22.32
CA ASN A 295 -12.81 2.82 -23.70
C ASN A 295 -13.06 4.10 -24.53
N ALA A 296 -13.80 5.06 -23.96
CA ALA A 296 -14.07 6.33 -24.63
C ALA A 296 -12.78 7.14 -24.80
N SER A 297 -11.91 7.16 -23.79
CA SER A 297 -10.66 7.91 -23.84
C SER A 297 -9.63 7.31 -24.82
N SER A 298 -9.56 5.98 -24.92
CA SER A 298 -8.57 5.28 -25.78
C SER A 298 -9.06 5.00 -27.19
N GLY A 299 -10.37 5.07 -27.43
CA GLY A 299 -10.99 4.62 -28.69
C GLY A 299 -10.93 3.11 -28.91
N LYS A 300 -10.60 2.32 -27.85
CA LYS A 300 -10.41 0.87 -27.91
C LYS A 300 -11.32 0.19 -26.86
N ASP A 301 -11.78 -1.04 -27.15
CA ASP A 301 -12.46 -1.84 -26.12
C ASP A 301 -11.42 -2.58 -25.27
N LEU A 302 -11.08 -1.99 -24.12
CA LEU A 302 -10.08 -2.53 -23.20
C LEU A 302 -10.57 -3.78 -22.44
N VAL A 303 -11.86 -4.11 -22.47
CA VAL A 303 -12.38 -5.35 -21.89
C VAL A 303 -11.81 -6.57 -22.61
N THR A 304 -11.42 -6.44 -23.87
CA THR A 304 -10.76 -7.49 -24.67
C THR A 304 -9.39 -7.90 -24.16
N GLN A 305 -8.77 -7.12 -23.28
CA GLN A 305 -7.51 -7.44 -22.60
C GLN A 305 -7.66 -8.59 -21.61
N ILE A 306 -8.87 -8.86 -21.15
CA ILE A 306 -9.15 -9.97 -20.22
C ILE A 306 -9.07 -11.29 -20.94
N ASP A 307 -8.28 -12.22 -20.40
CA ASP A 307 -8.28 -13.59 -20.86
C ASP A 307 -9.12 -14.47 -19.92
N SER A 308 -10.30 -14.88 -20.39
CA SER A 308 -11.22 -15.71 -19.59
C SER A 308 -10.68 -17.12 -19.29
N ARG A 309 -9.62 -17.54 -19.99
CA ARG A 309 -8.97 -18.86 -19.79
C ARG A 309 -7.76 -18.78 -18.87
N TYR A 310 -7.30 -17.55 -18.58
CA TYR A 310 -6.15 -17.34 -17.70
C TYR A 310 -6.59 -17.43 -16.24
N ASN A 311 -5.84 -18.18 -15.45
CA ASN A 311 -6.02 -18.29 -14.01
C ASN A 311 -4.72 -17.88 -13.33
N LEU A 312 -4.80 -16.92 -12.43
CA LEU A 312 -3.66 -16.49 -11.61
C LEU A 312 -3.43 -17.54 -10.50
N ALA A 313 -2.50 -18.44 -10.76
CA ALA A 313 -2.05 -19.46 -9.81
C ALA A 313 -0.51 -19.47 -9.85
N PRO A 314 0.17 -18.69 -8.95
CA PRO A 314 1.62 -18.64 -8.86
C PRO A 314 2.23 -19.90 -8.29
#